data_24fc69cf02be725eaa07fc815f6ce34f
#
_entry.id   24fc69cf02be725eaa07fc815f6ce34f
#
_cell.length_a   1.000
_cell.length_b   1.000
_cell.length_c   1.000
_cell.angle_alpha   90.00
_cell.angle_beta   90.00
_cell.angle_gamma   90.00
#
_symmetry.space_group_name_H-M   'P 1'
#
loop_
_entity.id
_entity.type
_entity.pdbx_description
1 polymer ?
#
loop_
_entity_poly.entity_id
_entity_poly.type
_entity_poly.pdbx_seq_one_letter_code
_entity_poly.pdbx_strand_id
1 'polypeptide(L)' 'MEPKAQVSITYCTQCRWLLRAAWLAQELLTTFEEELGEVALRPGTGGVFEIRVNDALIWSRKEEGRFPEAKEVK' A
#
# COMPACT_ATOMS: atom_id res chain seq x y z
N MET A 1 -6.93 10.10 -22.69
CA MET A 1 -7.31 9.87 -21.30
C MET A 1 -6.07 9.52 -20.47
N GLU A 2 -5.82 10.24 -19.41
CA GLU A 2 -4.67 9.98 -18.60
C GLU A 2 -4.87 8.73 -17.74
N PRO A 3 -3.86 7.89 -17.63
CA PRO A 3 -3.98 6.72 -16.77
C PRO A 3 -4.08 7.14 -15.30
N LYS A 4 -4.89 6.42 -14.54
CA LYS A 4 -4.98 6.63 -13.13
C LYS A 4 -3.74 6.03 -12.43
N ALA A 5 -3.46 6.51 -11.23
CA ALA A 5 -2.33 6.01 -10.47
C ALA A 5 -2.54 4.54 -10.07
N GLN A 6 -1.45 3.78 -10.06
CA GLN A 6 -1.45 2.39 -9.63
C GLN A 6 -0.66 2.29 -8.34
N VAL A 7 -1.29 1.73 -7.31
CA VAL A 7 -0.67 1.56 -5.99
C VAL A 7 -0.44 0.09 -5.75
N SER A 8 0.71 -0.26 -5.19
CA SER A 8 0.94 -1.62 -4.72
C SER A 8 1.36 -1.60 -3.26
N ILE A 9 0.87 -2.58 -2.51
CA ILE A 9 1.23 -2.78 -1.10
C ILE A 9 1.87 -4.15 -0.99
N THR A 10 3.16 -4.20 -0.68
CA THR A 10 3.88 -5.44 -0.45
C THR A 10 3.87 -5.71 1.05
N TYR A 11 3.38 -6.87 1.45
CA TYR A 11 3.19 -7.19 2.87
C TYR A 11 3.82 -8.54 3.21
N CYS A 12 4.18 -8.69 4.48
CA CYS A 12 4.76 -9.94 4.97
C CYS A 12 3.64 -10.97 5.21
N THR A 13 3.71 -12.11 4.52
CA THR A 13 2.73 -13.17 4.68
C THR A 13 2.91 -13.90 6.00
N GLN A 14 4.15 -14.14 6.40
CA GLN A 14 4.46 -14.84 7.65
C GLN A 14 4.07 -14.04 8.88
N CYS A 15 4.05 -12.73 8.76
CA CYS A 15 3.64 -11.83 9.84
C CYS A 15 2.12 -11.67 9.91
N ARG A 16 1.41 -12.25 8.96
CA ARG A 16 -0.06 -12.17 8.85
C ARG A 16 -0.57 -10.73 8.71
N TRP A 17 0.14 -9.95 7.89
CA TRP A 17 -0.22 -8.56 7.67
C TRP A 17 -1.20 -8.34 6.51
N LEU A 18 -1.79 -9.42 5.98
CA LEU A 18 -2.75 -9.29 4.89
C LEU A 18 -3.95 -8.42 5.26
N LEU A 19 -4.54 -8.65 6.43
CA LEU A 19 -5.69 -7.85 6.87
C LEU A 19 -5.33 -6.39 6.98
N ARG A 20 -4.14 -6.09 7.47
CA ARG A 20 -3.66 -4.72 7.58
C ARG A 20 -3.47 -4.08 6.21
N ALA A 21 -2.89 -4.83 5.28
CA ALA A 21 -2.69 -4.33 3.91
C ALA A 21 -4.03 -4.16 3.20
N ALA A 22 -4.94 -5.13 3.37
CA ALA A 22 -6.26 -5.05 2.76
C ALA A 22 -7.07 -3.88 3.29
N TRP A 23 -6.99 -3.63 4.60
CA TRP A 23 -7.67 -2.48 5.21
C TRP A 23 -7.15 -1.18 4.61
N LEU A 24 -5.84 -1.04 4.49
CA LEU A 24 -5.26 0.16 3.92
C LEU A 24 -5.66 0.33 2.45
N ALA A 25 -5.67 -0.77 1.69
CA ALA A 25 -6.11 -0.74 0.30
C ALA A 25 -7.55 -0.25 0.18
N GLN A 26 -8.43 -0.74 1.06
CA GLN A 26 -9.82 -0.33 1.09
C GLN A 26 -9.96 1.17 1.38
N GLU A 27 -9.19 1.66 2.34
CA GLU A 27 -9.21 3.08 2.69
C GLU A 27 -8.72 3.96 1.56
N LEU A 28 -7.65 3.54 0.88
CA LEU A 28 -7.11 4.29 -0.24
C LEU A 28 -8.09 4.31 -1.41
N LEU A 29 -8.69 3.17 -1.73
CA LEU A 29 -9.66 3.10 -2.82
C LEU A 29 -10.90 3.94 -2.54
N THR A 30 -11.32 4.00 -1.28
CA THR A 30 -12.48 4.79 -0.90
C THR A 30 -12.17 6.29 -0.95
N THR A 31 -11.01 6.67 -0.43
CA THR A 31 -10.61 8.09 -0.33
C THR A 31 -10.25 8.68 -1.69
N PHE A 32 -9.57 7.91 -2.52
CA PHE A 32 -9.04 8.37 -3.80
C PHE A 32 -9.66 7.63 -4.99
N GLU A 33 -10.96 7.32 -4.91
CA GLU A 33 -11.58 6.46 -5.92
C GLU A 33 -11.51 7.00 -7.34
N GLU A 34 -11.40 8.32 -7.51
CA GLU A 34 -11.28 8.91 -8.83
C GLU A 34 -9.84 8.96 -9.32
N GLU A 35 -8.88 9.01 -8.40
CA GLU A 35 -7.47 9.16 -8.72
C GLU A 35 -6.76 7.81 -8.91
N LEU A 36 -7.26 6.75 -8.27
CA LEU A 36 -6.60 5.44 -8.31
C LEU A 36 -7.25 4.53 -9.34
N GLY A 37 -6.43 3.90 -10.17
CA GLY A 37 -6.87 2.89 -11.12
C GLY A 37 -6.90 1.51 -10.50
N GLU A 38 -5.97 1.23 -9.58
CA GLU A 38 -5.93 -0.04 -8.87
C GLU A 38 -5.08 0.06 -7.62
N VAL A 39 -5.35 -0.85 -6.68
CA VAL A 39 -4.46 -1.10 -5.56
C VAL A 39 -4.19 -2.60 -5.52
N ALA A 40 -2.94 -2.98 -5.72
CA ALA A 40 -2.53 -4.38 -5.72
C ALA A 40 -1.93 -4.77 -4.38
N LEU A 41 -2.23 -5.99 -3.93
CA LEU A 41 -1.63 -6.57 -2.74
C LEU A 41 -0.61 -7.61 -3.18
N ARG A 42 0.65 -7.43 -2.78
CA ARG A 42 1.75 -8.31 -3.18
C ARG A 42 2.31 -9.05 -1.97
N PRO A 43 2.19 -10.38 -1.92
CA PRO A 43 2.76 -11.13 -0.80
C PRO A 43 4.28 -11.09 -0.82
N GLY A 44 4.87 -10.92 0.35
CA GLY A 44 6.31 -10.91 0.52
C GLY A 44 6.71 -11.62 1.80
N THR A 45 7.96 -11.48 2.21
CA THR A 45 8.50 -12.12 3.40
C THR A 45 9.42 -11.16 4.15
N GLY A 46 9.89 -11.59 5.33
CA GLY A 46 10.91 -10.87 6.06
C GLY A 46 10.45 -9.60 6.76
N GLY A 47 9.17 -9.51 7.10
CA GLY A 47 8.64 -8.35 7.81
C GLY A 47 8.45 -7.14 6.92
N VAL A 48 8.28 -7.35 5.61
CA VAL A 48 8.13 -6.26 4.65
C VAL A 48 6.73 -5.63 4.74
N PHE A 49 6.68 -4.31 4.65
CA PHE A 49 5.44 -3.58 4.43
C PHE A 49 5.81 -2.30 3.70
N GLU A 50 5.59 -2.30 2.39
CA GLU A 50 5.99 -1.21 1.52
C GLU A 50 4.83 -0.79 0.64
N ILE A 51 4.75 0.51 0.38
CA ILE A 51 3.74 1.08 -0.49
C ILE A 51 4.44 1.78 -1.64
N ARG A 52 4.03 1.44 -2.86
CA ARG A 52 4.57 2.05 -4.08
C ARG A 52 3.45 2.67 -4.88
N VAL A 53 3.73 3.82 -5.47
CA VAL A 53 2.82 4.48 -6.41
C VAL A 53 3.53 4.55 -7.74
N ASN A 54 2.97 3.89 -8.76
CA ASN A 54 3.58 3.79 -10.10
C ASN A 54 5.05 3.34 -9.99
N ASP A 55 5.28 2.31 -9.14
CA ASP A 55 6.59 1.72 -8.87
C ASP A 55 7.56 2.58 -8.07
N ALA A 56 7.16 3.77 -7.65
CA ALA A 56 7.99 4.59 -6.77
C ALA A 56 7.67 4.28 -5.32
N LEU A 57 8.69 3.90 -4.55
CA LEU A 57 8.50 3.59 -3.12
C LEU A 57 8.18 4.88 -2.36
N ILE A 58 7.02 4.92 -1.71
CA ILE A 58 6.62 6.10 -0.91
C ILE A 58 6.57 5.81 0.58
N TRP A 59 6.56 4.54 0.98
CA TRP A 59 6.53 4.17 2.39
C TRP A 59 7.20 2.82 2.58
N SER A 60 8.01 2.70 3.62
CA SER A 60 8.61 1.43 4.02
C SER A 60 8.60 1.35 5.54
N ARG A 61 8.01 0.29 6.09
CA ARG A 61 7.98 0.08 7.53
C ARG A 61 9.38 -0.05 8.11
N LYS A 62 10.32 -0.61 7.35
CA LYS A 62 11.70 -0.73 7.80
C LYS A 62 12.34 0.62 8.04
N GLU A 63 12.03 1.61 7.20
CA GLU A 63 12.57 2.95 7.32
C GLU A 63 11.82 3.79 8.33
N GLU A 64 10.49 3.69 8.34
CA GLU A 64 9.65 4.51 9.20
C GLU A 64 9.46 3.92 10.59
N GLY A 65 9.66 2.62 10.75
CA GLY A 65 9.50 1.94 12.03
C GLY A 65 8.07 1.73 12.49
N ARG A 66 7.10 2.03 11.64
CA ARG A 66 5.67 1.88 11.98
C ARG A 66 4.84 1.70 10.72
N PHE A 67 3.60 1.32 10.93
CA PHE A 67 2.64 1.20 9.82
C PHE A 67 2.05 2.57 9.49
N PRO A 68 1.79 2.83 8.20
CA PRO A 68 1.21 4.11 7.79
C PRO A 68 -0.28 4.17 8.08
N GLU A 69 -0.79 5.37 8.31
CA GLU A 69 -2.21 5.62 8.28
C GLU A 69 -2.56 6.07 6.86
N ALA A 70 -3.82 5.86 6.45
CA ALA A 70 -4.24 6.21 5.10
C ALA A 70 -3.93 7.67 4.75
N LYS A 71 -4.13 8.57 5.70
CA LYS A 71 -3.89 10.00 5.50
C LYS A 71 -2.42 10.33 5.24
N GLU A 72 -1.51 9.47 5.67
CA GLU A 72 -0.07 9.71 5.51
C GLU A 72 0.44 9.28 4.14
N VAL A 73 -0.32 8.48 3.44
CA VAL A 73 0.09 7.92 2.15
C VAL A 73 -0.27 8.84 0.99
N LYS A 74 -0.94 9.91 1.24
CA LYS A 74 -1.38 10.85 0.20
C LYS A 74 -0.24 11.39 -0.67
#